data_4f6b9ba6ca629eb1c790d89c72242582
#
_entry.id   4f6b9ba6ca629eb1c790d89c72242582
#
_cell.length_a   1.000
_cell.length_b   1.000
_cell.length_c   1.000
_cell.angle_alpha   90.00
_cell.angle_beta   90.00
_cell.angle_gamma   90.00
#
_symmetry.space_group_name_H-M   'P 1'
#
loop_
_entity.id
_entity.type
_entity.pdbx_description
1 polymer ?
#
loop_
_entity_poly.entity_id
_entity_poly.type
_entity_poly.pdbx_seq_one_letter_code
_entity_poly.pdbx_strand_id
1 'polypeptide(L)'
;EVIHTDLTEDNVFGWTLINNDQNEIEIHNDLSERDYVTTLIHELVHVKQNVNGVTDDTIREGEAYELENTLADIYLTGNSYRMLKQC
;
A
#
# COMPACT_ATOMS: atom_id res chain seq x y z
N GLU A 1 -12.41 3.36 0.84
CA GLU A 1 -12.25 4.15 2.06
C GLU A 1 -10.87 3.96 2.65
N VAL A 2 -10.25 5.02 3.09
CA VAL A 2 -8.93 4.98 3.73
C VAL A 2 -9.10 5.30 5.21
N ILE A 3 -8.65 4.36 6.06
CA ILE A 3 -8.77 4.48 7.51
C ILE A 3 -7.36 4.54 8.09
N HIS A 4 -7.14 5.47 9.02
CA HIS A 4 -5.86 5.61 9.72
C HIS A 4 -6.01 5.03 11.12
N THR A 5 -5.18 4.05 11.45
CA THR A 5 -5.26 3.33 12.72
C THR A 5 -3.88 2.84 13.15
N ASP A 6 -3.77 2.35 14.37
CA ASP A 6 -2.52 1.80 14.89
C ASP A 6 -2.37 0.35 14.43
N LEU A 7 -1.41 0.09 13.55
CA LEU A 7 -1.11 -1.24 13.03
C LEU A 7 0.17 -1.84 13.62
N THR A 8 0.64 -1.31 14.74
CA THR A 8 1.88 -1.77 15.37
C THR A 8 1.86 -3.26 15.65
N GLU A 9 0.76 -3.78 16.17
CA GLU A 9 0.64 -5.20 16.51
C GLU A 9 0.67 -6.09 15.27
N ASP A 10 0.22 -5.58 14.13
CA ASP A 10 0.21 -6.32 12.88
C ASP A 10 1.53 -6.21 12.13
N ASN A 11 2.40 -5.32 12.58
CA ASN A 11 3.74 -5.14 12.04
C ASN A 11 3.73 -4.82 10.54
N VAL A 12 2.78 -4.01 10.11
CA VAL A 12 2.66 -3.54 8.73
C VAL A 12 2.42 -2.03 8.74
N PHE A 13 2.80 -1.36 7.64
CA PHE A 13 2.49 0.05 7.45
C PHE A 13 1.05 0.25 6.98
N GLY A 14 0.52 -0.71 6.26
CA GLY A 14 -0.84 -0.66 5.76
C GLY A 14 -1.24 -1.98 5.13
N TRP A 15 -2.53 -2.13 4.92
CA TRP A 15 -3.07 -3.27 4.20
C TRP A 15 -4.39 -2.91 3.54
N THR A 16 -4.81 -3.77 2.62
CA THR A 16 -6.09 -3.64 1.92
C THR A 16 -6.97 -4.81 2.33
N LEU A 17 -8.19 -4.49 2.74
CA LEU A 17 -9.18 -5.47 3.18
C LEU A 17 -10.41 -5.37 2.30
N ILE A 18 -11.15 -6.47 2.20
CA ILE A 18 -12.47 -6.47 1.57
C ILE A 18 -13.49 -6.64 2.68
N ASN A 19 -14.37 -5.65 2.82
CA ASN A 19 -15.39 -5.62 3.85
C ASN A 19 -16.72 -5.26 3.20
N ASN A 20 -17.72 -6.15 3.31
CA ASN A 20 -19.04 -5.98 2.69
C ASN A 20 -18.94 -5.69 1.20
N ASP A 21 -18.11 -6.45 0.49
CA ASP A 21 -17.85 -6.32 -0.96
C ASP A 21 -17.20 -4.98 -1.35
N GLN A 22 -16.69 -4.23 -0.38
CA GLN A 22 -15.99 -2.98 -0.62
C GLN A 22 -14.55 -3.09 -0.19
N ASN A 23 -13.66 -2.44 -0.94
CA ASN A 23 -12.25 -2.37 -0.57
C ASN A 23 -12.03 -1.27 0.46
N GLU A 24 -11.34 -1.61 1.54
CA GLU A 24 -10.90 -0.65 2.54
C GLU A 24 -9.39 -0.68 2.64
N ILE A 25 -8.79 0.48 2.81
CA ILE A 25 -7.36 0.60 3.06
C ILE A 25 -7.18 1.07 4.50
N GLU A 26 -6.39 0.33 5.28
CA GLU A 26 -5.96 0.78 6.59
C GLU A 26 -4.48 1.15 6.53
N ILE A 27 -4.13 2.32 7.04
CA ILE A 27 -2.75 2.81 7.06
C ILE A 27 -2.39 3.16 8.49
N HIS A 28 -1.20 2.76 8.91
CA HIS A 28 -0.68 3.10 10.22
C HIS A 28 -0.70 4.61 10.43
N ASN A 29 -1.10 5.04 11.61
CA ASN A 29 -1.40 6.44 11.90
C ASN A 29 -0.18 7.30 12.27
N ASP A 30 1.02 6.76 12.22
CA ASP A 30 2.24 7.45 12.61
C ASP A 30 3.37 7.17 11.61
N LEU A 31 3.18 7.58 10.37
CA LEU A 31 4.15 7.40 9.30
C LEU A 31 4.70 8.74 8.84
N SER A 32 5.97 8.74 8.39
CA SER A 32 6.51 9.87 7.68
C SER A 32 5.73 10.09 6.37
N GLU A 33 5.84 11.29 5.80
CA GLU A 33 5.19 11.58 4.52
C GLU A 33 5.57 10.56 3.45
N ARG A 34 6.85 10.24 3.35
CA ARG A 34 7.35 9.29 2.36
C ARG A 34 6.73 7.90 2.56
N ASP A 35 6.75 7.40 3.78
CA ASP A 35 6.18 6.08 4.09
C ASP A 35 4.68 6.07 3.86
N TYR A 36 3.99 7.15 4.20
CA TYR A 36 2.56 7.29 3.96
C TYR A 36 2.23 7.22 2.47
N VAL A 37 2.90 8.02 1.67
CA VAL A 37 2.64 8.08 0.23
C VAL A 37 2.92 6.72 -0.41
N THR A 38 4.04 6.11 -0.07
CA THR A 38 4.40 4.81 -0.65
C THR A 38 3.43 3.73 -0.23
N THR A 39 3.03 3.72 1.04
CA THR A 39 2.05 2.75 1.54
C THR A 39 0.70 2.93 0.84
N LEU A 40 0.24 4.16 0.70
CA LEU A 40 -1.03 4.43 0.04
C LEU A 40 -1.02 3.94 -1.41
N ILE A 41 0.06 4.22 -2.15
CA ILE A 41 0.20 3.76 -3.53
C ILE A 41 0.17 2.23 -3.59
N HIS A 42 0.91 1.57 -2.72
CA HIS A 42 0.96 0.11 -2.67
C HIS A 42 -0.45 -0.47 -2.46
N GLU A 43 -1.19 0.07 -1.49
CA GLU A 43 -2.52 -0.44 -1.18
C GLU A 43 -3.54 -0.11 -2.27
N LEU A 44 -3.41 1.04 -2.94
CA LEU A 44 -4.28 1.36 -4.07
C LEU A 44 -4.08 0.39 -5.23
N VAL A 45 -2.87 -0.10 -5.45
CA VAL A 45 -2.63 -1.14 -6.46
C VAL A 45 -3.39 -2.40 -6.08
N HIS A 46 -3.40 -2.79 -4.82
CA HIS A 46 -4.16 -3.95 -4.37
C HIS A 46 -5.67 -3.77 -4.58
N VAL A 47 -6.20 -2.57 -4.35
CA VAL A 47 -7.61 -2.28 -4.64
C VAL A 47 -7.90 -2.52 -6.12
N LYS A 48 -7.07 -2.01 -7.00
CA LYS A 48 -7.21 -2.21 -8.44
C LYS A 48 -7.16 -3.69 -8.80
N GLN A 49 -6.23 -4.43 -8.20
CA GLN A 49 -6.10 -5.87 -8.42
C GLN A 49 -7.36 -6.62 -7.96
N ASN A 50 -7.91 -6.25 -6.81
CA ASN A 50 -9.14 -6.86 -6.31
C ASN A 50 -10.30 -6.64 -7.27
N VAL A 51 -10.43 -5.43 -7.80
CA VAL A 51 -11.47 -5.11 -8.79
C VAL A 51 -11.28 -5.93 -10.07
N ASN A 52 -10.04 -6.16 -10.48
CA ASN A 52 -9.72 -6.89 -11.70
C ASN A 52 -9.61 -8.41 -11.50
N GLY A 53 -9.81 -8.91 -10.27
CA GLY A 53 -9.78 -10.33 -10.00
C GLY A 53 -8.41 -10.97 -9.98
N VAL A 54 -7.34 -10.20 -9.77
CA VAL A 54 -5.98 -10.74 -9.67
C VAL A 54 -5.79 -11.37 -8.29
N THR A 55 -5.55 -12.68 -8.24
CA THR A 55 -5.48 -13.44 -6.99
C THR A 55 -4.11 -14.06 -6.70
N ASP A 56 -3.20 -14.06 -7.64
CA ASP A 56 -1.85 -14.63 -7.44
C ASP A 56 -1.00 -13.67 -6.61
N ASP A 57 -0.60 -14.08 -5.40
CA ASP A 57 0.12 -13.21 -4.47
C ASP A 57 1.46 -12.72 -5.02
N THR A 58 2.17 -13.54 -5.76
CA THR A 58 3.45 -13.14 -6.36
C THR A 58 3.26 -12.00 -7.34
N ILE A 59 2.23 -12.10 -8.19
CA ILE A 59 1.91 -11.04 -9.17
C ILE A 59 1.42 -9.81 -8.43
N ARG A 60 0.56 -9.97 -7.43
CA ARG A 60 0.00 -8.85 -6.66
C ARG A 60 1.10 -8.02 -5.99
N GLU A 61 1.97 -8.68 -5.23
CA GLU A 61 3.02 -7.97 -4.50
C GLU A 61 4.08 -7.42 -5.43
N GLY A 62 4.47 -8.16 -6.45
CA GLY A 62 5.45 -7.67 -7.44
C GLY A 62 4.99 -6.41 -8.14
N GLU A 63 3.77 -6.37 -8.61
CA GLU A 63 3.21 -5.19 -9.25
C GLU A 63 3.11 -4.01 -8.29
N ALA A 64 2.65 -4.26 -7.06
CA ALA A 64 2.48 -3.21 -6.06
C ALA A 64 3.82 -2.58 -5.69
N TYR A 65 4.86 -3.39 -5.46
CA TYR A 65 6.19 -2.86 -5.14
C TYR A 65 6.80 -2.11 -6.31
N GLU A 66 6.62 -2.61 -7.53
CA GLU A 66 7.14 -1.92 -8.72
C GLU A 66 6.49 -0.56 -8.89
N LEU A 67 5.17 -0.48 -8.80
CA LEU A 67 4.45 0.77 -9.00
C LEU A 67 4.66 1.75 -7.85
N GLU A 68 4.76 1.29 -6.61
CA GLU A 68 5.00 2.20 -5.50
C GLU A 68 6.33 2.90 -5.63
N ASN A 69 7.38 2.19 -6.02
CA ASN A 69 8.69 2.81 -6.21
C ASN A 69 8.67 3.85 -7.31
N THR A 70 8.05 3.53 -8.44
CA THR A 70 7.98 4.44 -9.58
C THR A 70 7.18 5.70 -9.25
N LEU A 71 5.98 5.52 -8.68
CA LEU A 71 5.09 6.65 -8.43
C LEU A 71 5.53 7.46 -7.23
N ALA A 72 6.05 6.82 -6.20
CA ALA A 72 6.57 7.53 -5.04
C ALA A 72 7.77 8.38 -5.39
N ASP A 73 8.68 7.89 -6.24
CA ASP A 73 9.82 8.68 -6.72
C ASP A 73 9.36 9.92 -7.46
N ILE A 74 8.36 9.80 -8.32
CA ILE A 74 7.79 10.94 -9.04
C ILE A 74 7.21 11.95 -8.05
N TYR A 75 6.42 11.48 -7.10
CA TYR A 75 5.75 12.34 -6.13
C TYR A 75 6.73 13.00 -5.16
N LEU A 76 7.72 12.25 -4.69
CA LEU A 76 8.64 12.67 -3.64
C LEU A 76 9.96 13.22 -4.17
N THR A 77 9.99 13.64 -5.42
CA THR A 77 11.15 14.23 -6.08
C THR A 77 12.37 13.32 -6.22
N GLY A 78 12.11 12.06 -6.51
CA GLY A 78 13.15 11.19 -7.07
C GLY A 78 14.22 10.68 -6.13
N ASN A 79 14.06 10.80 -4.84
CA ASN A 79 14.99 10.17 -3.93
C ASN A 79 14.64 8.68 -3.82
N SER A 80 15.56 7.84 -4.27
CA SER A 80 15.33 6.43 -4.09
C SER A 80 15.37 6.10 -2.60
N TYR A 81 14.52 5.19 -2.17
CA TYR A 81 14.54 4.75 -0.80
C TYR A 81 13.95 3.34 -0.71
N ARG A 82 14.12 2.74 0.45
CA ARG A 82 13.69 1.39 0.68
C ARG A 82 12.52 1.37 1.65
N MET A 83 11.45 0.75 1.25
CA MET A 83 10.34 0.48 2.15
C MET A 83 10.68 -0.67 3.09
N LEU A 84 10.25 -0.57 4.33
CA LEU A 84 10.48 -1.63 5.28
C LEU A 84 9.53 -2.79 5.05
N LYS A 85 8.22 -2.55 5.14
CA LYS A 85 7.27 -3.63 4.98
C LYS A 85 5.92 -3.11 4.55
N GLN A 86 5.37 -3.73 3.50
CA GLN A 86 4.03 -3.46 3.01
C GLN A 86 3.24 -4.77 2.95
N CYS A 87 1.95 -4.66 2.99
CA CYS A 87 1.09 -5.83 2.92
C CYS A 87 0.06 -5.71 1.80
#